data_0df5085919cc0c0a37828d2c64b40058
#
_entry.id   0df5085919cc0c0a37828d2c64b40058
#
_cell.length_a   1.000
_cell.length_b   1.000
_cell.length_c   1.000
_cell.angle_alpha   90.00
_cell.angle_beta   90.00
_cell.angle_gamma   90.00
#
_symmetry.space_group_name_H-M   'P 1'
#
loop_
_entity.id
_entity.type
_entity.pdbx_description
1 polymer ?
#
loop_
_entity_poly.entity_id
_entity_poly.type
_entity_poly.pdbx_seq_one_letter_code
_entity_poly.pdbx_strand_id
1 'polypeptide(L)'
;MMVFVTHPPVPGPMDAPGDLSARCGREPCAGNLVHRVAFRAQQDADAGSVQLPVVMPAARVYSTRTAAHARGFTLIEVLIALAIVGILSAIAIPSYFSYVERANRADAKATLMDATQFMQRFYSLHNSYSTQRDGRTKVALPAALQRSPRNGAALYDISVESQDNSYTLRAVPRNKADPCGTLTLNSLGVRANDTRAVTGRQKLPAETCWR
;
A
#
# COMPACT_ATOMS: atom_id res chain seq x y z
N MET A 1 56.17 -32.31 -0.22
CA MET A 1 55.03 -32.70 -1.05
C MET A 1 54.18 -31.43 -1.28
N MET A 2 54.47 -30.68 -2.36
CA MET A 2 53.80 -29.42 -2.67
C MET A 2 52.49 -29.73 -3.44
N VAL A 3 51.34 -29.35 -2.90
CA VAL A 3 50.05 -29.44 -3.59
C VAL A 3 49.80 -28.15 -4.33
N PHE A 4 49.90 -28.17 -5.67
CA PHE A 4 49.51 -27.06 -6.55
C PHE A 4 47.96 -27.00 -6.56
N VAL A 5 47.40 -25.94 -6.02
CA VAL A 5 45.99 -25.58 -6.20
C VAL A 5 45.86 -24.76 -7.49
N THR A 6 45.32 -25.38 -8.51
CA THR A 6 45.00 -24.70 -9.78
C THR A 6 43.71 -23.88 -9.60
N HIS A 7 43.84 -22.53 -9.72
CA HIS A 7 42.70 -21.63 -9.81
C HIS A 7 42.03 -21.75 -11.19
N PRO A 8 40.69 -21.78 -11.27
CA PRO A 8 40.00 -21.66 -12.55
C PRO A 8 40.10 -20.20 -13.10
N PRO A 9 40.07 -20.02 -14.44
CA PRO A 9 40.23 -18.74 -15.07
C PRO A 9 39.03 -17.82 -14.78
N VAL A 10 39.34 -16.54 -14.56
CA VAL A 10 38.39 -15.44 -14.41
C VAL A 10 37.66 -15.22 -15.74
N PRO A 11 36.32 -15.16 -15.79
CA PRO A 11 35.61 -14.80 -17.00
C PRO A 11 35.86 -13.33 -17.34
N GLY A 12 36.17 -13.08 -18.64
CA GLY A 12 36.40 -11.76 -19.18
C GLY A 12 35.19 -10.83 -19.15
N PRO A 13 35.39 -9.53 -19.43
CA PRO A 13 34.33 -8.54 -19.36
C PRO A 13 33.24 -8.84 -20.40
N MET A 14 31.98 -8.95 -19.91
CA MET A 14 30.80 -9.06 -20.76
C MET A 14 30.64 -7.78 -21.58
N ASP A 15 30.53 -7.94 -22.88
CA ASP A 15 30.25 -6.89 -23.85
C ASP A 15 28.99 -6.10 -23.46
N ALA A 16 29.10 -4.79 -23.57
CA ALA A 16 28.03 -3.84 -23.35
C ALA A 16 26.85 -4.12 -24.32
N PRO A 17 25.60 -4.08 -23.85
CA PRO A 17 24.45 -4.16 -24.73
C PRO A 17 24.39 -2.93 -25.62
N GLY A 18 24.38 -3.18 -26.95
CA GLY A 18 24.34 -2.16 -28.00
C GLY A 18 23.16 -1.20 -27.83
N ASP A 19 23.49 0.02 -28.21
CA ASP A 19 22.64 1.17 -28.39
C ASP A 19 21.35 0.83 -29.21
N LEU A 20 20.21 0.77 -28.56
CA LEU A 20 18.88 0.59 -29.16
C LEU A 20 18.18 1.94 -29.46
N SER A 21 18.95 3.03 -29.61
CA SER A 21 18.39 4.36 -29.87
C SER A 21 18.13 4.70 -31.33
N ALA A 22 18.29 3.76 -32.27
CA ALA A 22 18.16 4.05 -33.70
C ALA A 22 17.10 3.17 -34.39
N ARG A 23 15.82 3.26 -33.98
CA ARG A 23 14.66 2.94 -34.87
C ARG A 23 13.32 3.24 -34.18
N CYS A 24 13.03 4.51 -33.94
CA CYS A 24 11.65 5.01 -33.85
C CYS A 24 11.53 6.22 -34.75
N GLY A 25 11.24 5.94 -36.03
CA GLY A 25 10.79 6.95 -36.97
C GLY A 25 9.30 7.26 -36.69
N ARG A 26 9.05 8.52 -36.40
CA ARG A 26 7.80 9.26 -36.64
C ARG A 26 6.46 8.56 -36.35
N GLU A 27 6.23 8.10 -35.10
CA GLU A 27 4.86 8.01 -34.59
C GLU A 27 4.87 8.03 -33.04
N PRO A 28 3.90 8.70 -32.37
CA PRO A 28 3.91 8.80 -30.91
C PRO A 28 3.39 7.50 -30.31
N CYS A 29 4.25 6.81 -29.55
CA CYS A 29 3.87 5.66 -28.73
C CYS A 29 3.07 6.14 -27.50
N ALA A 30 1.77 6.39 -27.68
CA ALA A 30 0.80 6.55 -26.60
C ALA A 30 -0.12 5.32 -26.59
N GLY A 31 0.31 4.29 -25.86
CA GLY A 31 -0.50 3.11 -25.59
C GLY A 31 -1.50 3.35 -24.48
N ASN A 32 -2.67 3.87 -24.80
CA ASN A 32 -3.83 3.83 -23.92
C ASN A 32 -4.85 2.87 -24.53
N LEU A 33 -4.85 1.63 -24.03
CA LEU A 33 -5.77 0.60 -24.44
C LEU A 33 -7.11 0.82 -23.71
N VAL A 34 -7.89 1.79 -24.17
CA VAL A 34 -9.29 1.91 -23.81
C VAL A 34 -10.09 1.21 -24.89
N HIS A 35 -10.82 0.19 -24.53
CA HIS A 35 -11.80 -0.52 -25.33
C HIS A 35 -12.69 0.48 -26.11
N ARG A 36 -12.39 0.70 -27.39
CA ARG A 36 -13.32 1.29 -28.33
C ARG A 36 -14.13 0.16 -28.95
N VAL A 37 -15.32 -0.06 -28.41
CA VAL A 37 -16.37 -0.74 -29.14
C VAL A 37 -16.73 0.16 -30.34
N ALA A 38 -16.22 -0.18 -31.49
CA ALA A 38 -16.56 0.46 -32.73
C ALA A 38 -18.00 0.09 -33.12
N PHE A 39 -18.90 1.02 -32.92
CA PHE A 39 -20.21 0.99 -33.53
C PHE A 39 -20.03 1.37 -35.02
N ARG A 40 -19.90 0.37 -35.89
CA ARG A 40 -19.82 0.55 -37.32
C ARG A 40 -21.23 0.77 -37.84
N ALA A 41 -21.63 2.01 -38.02
CA ALA A 41 -22.80 2.38 -38.76
C ALA A 41 -22.56 2.01 -40.24
N GLN A 42 -23.35 1.09 -40.73
CA GLN A 42 -23.36 0.64 -42.10
C GLN A 42 -24.07 1.71 -42.93
N GLN A 43 -23.30 2.47 -43.68
CA GLN A 43 -23.80 3.23 -44.84
C GLN A 43 -23.55 2.36 -46.06
N ASP A 44 -24.58 1.80 -46.58
CA ASP A 44 -24.64 1.35 -47.97
C ASP A 44 -26.09 1.36 -48.45
N ALA A 45 -26.26 2.10 -49.40
CA ALA A 45 -26.70 1.86 -50.76
C ALA A 45 -28.03 2.47 -51.14
N ASP A 46 -27.87 3.48 -51.97
CA ASP A 46 -28.82 3.86 -53.01
C ASP A 46 -29.29 2.63 -53.83
N ALA A 47 -30.58 2.40 -53.82
CA ALA A 47 -31.27 1.78 -54.93
C ALA A 47 -32.75 2.13 -54.86
N GLY A 48 -33.19 2.86 -55.86
CA GLY A 48 -34.55 3.37 -56.03
C GLY A 48 -35.62 2.29 -55.82
N SER A 49 -36.53 2.60 -54.94
CA SER A 49 -37.77 1.86 -54.79
C SER A 49 -38.92 2.82 -54.67
N VAL A 50 -39.83 2.67 -55.61
CA VAL A 50 -41.11 3.30 -55.78
C VAL A 50 -41.85 3.40 -54.44
N GLN A 51 -42.03 4.62 -53.93
CA GLN A 51 -42.81 4.88 -52.73
C GLN A 51 -44.31 4.89 -53.07
N LEU A 52 -44.95 3.78 -52.77
CA LEU A 52 -46.42 3.76 -52.69
C LEU A 52 -46.82 4.39 -51.35
N PRO A 53 -47.74 5.36 -51.32
CA PRO A 53 -48.21 5.94 -50.08
C PRO A 53 -49.07 4.92 -49.33
N VAL A 54 -48.49 4.19 -48.39
CA VAL A 54 -49.28 3.41 -47.43
C VAL A 54 -49.83 4.42 -46.39
N VAL A 55 -51.09 4.78 -46.59
CA VAL A 55 -51.86 5.50 -45.56
C VAL A 55 -52.09 4.55 -44.41
N MET A 56 -51.19 4.56 -43.45
CA MET A 56 -51.41 3.86 -42.17
C MET A 56 -52.38 4.68 -41.32
N PRO A 57 -53.49 4.10 -40.85
CA PRO A 57 -54.36 4.81 -39.88
C PRO A 57 -53.52 5.03 -38.63
N ALA A 58 -53.52 6.30 -38.18
CA ALA A 58 -52.85 6.70 -36.94
C ALA A 58 -53.40 5.90 -35.75
N ALA A 59 -52.72 4.79 -35.44
CA ALA A 59 -52.98 4.03 -34.24
C ALA A 59 -52.66 4.95 -33.06
N ARG A 60 -53.68 5.49 -32.40
CA ARG A 60 -53.55 6.19 -31.13
C ARG A 60 -52.93 5.23 -30.16
N VAL A 61 -51.63 5.30 -29.97
CA VAL A 61 -50.92 4.63 -28.87
C VAL A 61 -51.43 5.32 -27.59
N TYR A 62 -52.42 4.72 -26.97
CA TYR A 62 -52.78 5.03 -25.60
C TYR A 62 -51.59 4.62 -24.71
N SER A 63 -50.70 5.57 -24.50
CA SER A 63 -49.70 5.44 -23.45
C SER A 63 -50.45 5.46 -22.10
N THR A 64 -50.82 4.27 -21.64
CA THR A 64 -51.25 4.10 -20.24
C THR A 64 -49.99 4.34 -19.38
N ARG A 65 -49.79 5.59 -19.01
CA ARG A 65 -48.88 5.92 -17.92
C ARG A 65 -49.45 5.23 -16.66
N THR A 66 -49.00 4.02 -16.40
CA THR A 66 -49.11 3.44 -15.08
C THR A 66 -48.38 4.38 -14.14
N ALA A 67 -49.14 5.22 -13.43
CA ALA A 67 -48.61 6.04 -12.36
C ALA A 67 -48.04 5.05 -11.33
N ALA A 68 -46.71 4.83 -11.41
CA ALA A 68 -46.01 4.13 -10.36
C ALA A 68 -46.24 4.95 -9.10
N HIS A 69 -47.08 4.46 -8.21
CA HIS A 69 -47.29 5.04 -6.91
C HIS A 69 -45.94 5.05 -6.21
N ALA A 70 -45.30 6.20 -6.18
CA ALA A 70 -44.12 6.40 -5.34
C ALA A 70 -44.58 6.22 -3.90
N ARG A 71 -44.41 5.01 -3.37
CA ARG A 71 -44.64 4.71 -1.98
C ARG A 71 -43.54 5.38 -1.19
N GLY A 72 -43.86 6.44 -0.46
CA GLY A 72 -42.97 7.04 0.52
C GLY A 72 -42.70 6.06 1.68
N PHE A 73 -41.52 6.15 2.27
CA PHE A 73 -41.19 5.38 3.48
C PHE A 73 -42.10 5.83 4.65
N THR A 74 -42.55 4.86 5.43
CA THR A 74 -43.27 5.16 6.66
C THR A 74 -42.27 5.57 7.74
N LEU A 75 -42.71 6.40 8.70
CA LEU A 75 -41.88 6.81 9.83
C LEU A 75 -41.41 5.60 10.64
N ILE A 76 -42.29 4.59 10.84
CA ILE A 76 -41.94 3.39 11.57
C ILE A 76 -40.86 2.54 10.86
N GLU A 77 -40.86 2.49 9.54
CA GLU A 77 -39.87 1.76 8.76
C GLU A 77 -38.46 2.39 8.92
N VAL A 78 -38.40 3.73 8.90
CA VAL A 78 -37.13 4.45 9.15
C VAL A 78 -36.67 4.20 10.61
N LEU A 79 -37.55 4.20 11.58
CA LEU A 79 -37.20 3.90 12.98
C LEU A 79 -36.63 2.50 13.14
N ILE A 80 -37.27 1.50 12.53
CA ILE A 80 -36.78 0.10 12.58
C ILE A 80 -35.40 0.00 11.86
N ALA A 81 -35.23 0.63 10.67
CA ALA A 81 -33.97 0.63 9.97
C ALA A 81 -32.84 1.25 10.81
N LEU A 82 -33.10 2.40 11.45
CA LEU A 82 -32.11 3.05 12.31
C LEU A 82 -31.78 2.19 13.55
N ALA A 83 -32.76 1.50 14.14
CA ALA A 83 -32.51 0.60 15.25
C ALA A 83 -31.57 -0.56 14.84
N ILE A 84 -31.81 -1.18 13.69
CA ILE A 84 -30.95 -2.25 13.16
C ILE A 84 -29.54 -1.74 12.89
N VAL A 85 -29.40 -0.59 12.22
CA VAL A 85 -28.09 0.04 11.96
C VAL A 85 -27.35 0.36 13.26
N GLY A 86 -28.07 0.84 14.28
CA GLY A 86 -27.51 1.11 15.60
C GLY A 86 -26.91 -0.15 16.25
N ILE A 87 -27.64 -1.26 16.24
CA ILE A 87 -27.17 -2.54 16.80
C ILE A 87 -25.93 -3.07 16.03
N LEU A 88 -25.98 -3.04 14.70
CA LEU A 88 -24.86 -3.50 13.88
C LEU A 88 -23.60 -2.64 14.08
N SER A 89 -23.79 -1.33 14.18
CA SER A 89 -22.68 -0.38 14.40
C SER A 89 -22.00 -0.59 15.74
N ALA A 90 -22.74 -0.95 16.79
CA ALA A 90 -22.18 -1.21 18.11
C ALA A 90 -21.13 -2.34 18.13
N ILE A 91 -21.24 -3.31 17.22
CA ILE A 91 -20.29 -4.42 17.07
C ILE A 91 -19.21 -4.10 16.02
N ALA A 92 -19.61 -3.47 14.90
CA ALA A 92 -18.72 -3.23 13.77
C ALA A 92 -17.64 -2.18 14.08
N ILE A 93 -17.99 -1.09 14.77
CA ILE A 93 -17.08 0.03 15.03
C ILE A 93 -15.85 -0.38 15.87
N PRO A 94 -16.00 -1.06 17.05
CA PRO A 94 -14.83 -1.47 17.83
C PRO A 94 -13.93 -2.45 17.09
N SER A 95 -14.51 -3.37 16.33
CA SER A 95 -13.77 -4.33 15.52
C SER A 95 -12.94 -3.66 14.44
N TYR A 96 -13.51 -2.66 13.76
CA TYR A 96 -12.82 -1.88 12.75
C TYR A 96 -11.59 -1.13 13.31
N PHE A 97 -11.74 -0.45 14.44
CA PHE A 97 -10.61 0.26 15.07
C PHE A 97 -9.47 -0.68 15.44
N SER A 98 -9.76 -1.84 15.99
CA SER A 98 -8.73 -2.82 16.33
C SER A 98 -8.04 -3.40 15.08
N TYR A 99 -8.74 -3.53 13.97
CA TYR A 99 -8.16 -3.91 12.68
C TYR A 99 -7.20 -2.85 12.15
N VAL A 100 -7.61 -1.57 12.15
CA VAL A 100 -6.77 -0.43 11.73
C VAL A 100 -5.51 -0.32 12.59
N GLU A 101 -5.62 -0.48 13.92
CA GLU A 101 -4.43 -0.48 14.80
C GLU A 101 -3.45 -1.60 14.44
N ARG A 102 -3.94 -2.80 14.13
CA ARG A 102 -3.07 -3.90 13.68
C ARG A 102 -2.41 -3.62 12.33
N ALA A 103 -3.13 -3.02 11.39
CA ALA A 103 -2.59 -2.63 10.09
C ALA A 103 -1.46 -1.58 10.25
N ASN A 104 -1.71 -0.54 11.02
CA ASN A 104 -0.71 0.50 11.30
C ASN A 104 0.56 -0.08 11.98
N ARG A 105 0.37 -1.05 12.85
CA ARG A 105 1.47 -1.76 13.52
C ARG A 105 2.25 -2.64 12.55
N ALA A 106 1.56 -3.26 11.57
CA ALA A 106 2.22 -4.02 10.51
C ALA A 106 3.10 -3.12 9.63
N ASP A 107 2.64 -1.92 9.28
CA ASP A 107 3.42 -0.93 8.54
C ASP A 107 4.67 -0.48 9.33
N ALA A 108 4.53 -0.26 10.64
CA ALA A 108 5.67 0.09 11.50
C ALA A 108 6.71 -1.05 11.54
N LYS A 109 6.26 -2.31 11.65
CA LYS A 109 7.14 -3.48 11.60
C LYS A 109 7.86 -3.59 10.26
N ALA A 110 7.17 -3.37 9.13
CA ALA A 110 7.78 -3.36 7.80
C ALA A 110 8.87 -2.28 7.70
N THR A 111 8.59 -1.07 8.19
CA THR A 111 9.57 0.02 8.19
C THR A 111 10.79 -0.29 9.08
N LEU A 112 10.61 -0.96 10.24
CA LEU A 112 11.73 -1.45 11.06
C LEU A 112 12.59 -2.49 10.31
N MET A 113 11.97 -3.39 9.52
CA MET A 113 12.72 -4.34 8.70
C MET A 113 13.55 -3.65 7.60
N ASP A 114 12.97 -2.64 6.94
CA ASP A 114 13.68 -1.85 5.94
C ASP A 114 14.83 -1.06 6.58
N ALA A 115 14.62 -0.51 7.78
CA ALA A 115 15.68 0.14 8.56
C ALA A 115 16.79 -0.83 8.95
N THR A 116 16.47 -2.10 9.25
CA THR A 116 17.47 -3.15 9.47
C THR A 116 18.34 -3.37 8.24
N GLN A 117 17.74 -3.45 7.05
CA GLN A 117 18.50 -3.58 5.80
C GLN A 117 19.39 -2.37 5.53
N PHE A 118 18.93 -1.17 5.87
CA PHE A 118 19.75 0.04 5.80
C PHE A 118 20.95 -0.06 6.74
N MET A 119 20.76 -0.47 7.99
CA MET A 119 21.83 -0.62 8.98
C MET A 119 22.85 -1.68 8.56
N GLN A 120 22.43 -2.80 7.98
CA GLN A 120 23.32 -3.82 7.46
C GLN A 120 24.18 -3.30 6.29
N ARG A 121 23.58 -2.56 5.36
CA ARG A 121 24.33 -1.92 4.26
C ARG A 121 25.30 -0.86 4.80
N PHE A 122 24.89 -0.08 5.79
CA PHE A 122 25.74 0.90 6.43
C PHE A 122 26.98 0.24 7.06
N TYR A 123 26.78 -0.87 7.78
CA TYR A 123 27.86 -1.63 8.37
C TYR A 123 28.83 -2.21 7.33
N SER A 124 28.33 -2.73 6.23
CA SER A 124 29.16 -3.27 5.15
C SER A 124 30.09 -2.21 4.53
N LEU A 125 29.67 -0.94 4.52
CA LEU A 125 30.45 0.17 3.98
C LEU A 125 31.42 0.76 5.01
N HIS A 126 31.05 0.80 6.27
CA HIS A 126 31.74 1.57 7.31
C HIS A 126 32.39 0.72 8.41
N ASN A 127 32.06 -0.60 8.48
CA ASN A 127 32.50 -1.55 9.50
C ASN A 127 32.13 -1.09 10.94
N SER A 128 31.08 -0.30 11.06
CA SER A 128 30.50 0.20 12.31
C SER A 128 29.00 0.50 12.08
N TYR A 129 28.18 0.30 13.11
CA TYR A 129 26.78 0.74 13.10
C TYR A 129 26.60 2.16 13.63
N SER A 130 27.61 2.75 14.26
CA SER A 130 27.50 4.06 14.92
C SER A 130 27.97 5.20 14.05
N THR A 131 29.12 5.05 13.38
CA THR A 131 29.80 6.12 12.64
C THR A 131 30.24 5.69 11.25
N GLN A 132 30.40 6.66 10.37
CA GLN A 132 31.04 6.45 9.08
C GLN A 132 32.56 6.21 9.27
N ARG A 133 33.27 5.84 8.19
CA ARG A 133 34.73 5.61 8.21
C ARG A 133 35.55 6.82 8.65
N ASP A 134 34.96 8.02 8.63
CA ASP A 134 35.59 9.26 9.11
C ASP A 134 35.65 9.32 10.65
N GLY A 135 34.99 8.40 11.34
CA GLY A 135 34.90 8.35 12.81
C GLY A 135 34.14 9.51 13.45
N ARG A 136 33.55 10.41 12.64
CA ARG A 136 32.90 11.64 13.10
C ARG A 136 31.41 11.67 12.78
N THR A 137 31.04 11.26 11.57
CA THR A 137 29.65 11.30 11.11
C THR A 137 28.85 10.13 11.68
N LYS A 138 27.90 10.43 12.55
CA LYS A 138 27.01 9.41 13.12
C LYS A 138 26.02 8.89 12.08
N VAL A 139 25.62 7.64 12.25
CA VAL A 139 24.55 7.04 11.43
C VAL A 139 23.25 7.82 11.64
N ALA A 140 22.56 8.10 10.54
CA ALA A 140 21.21 8.65 10.55
C ALA A 140 20.32 7.86 9.58
N LEU A 141 19.12 7.50 10.03
CA LEU A 141 18.15 6.87 9.14
C LEU A 141 17.69 7.87 8.07
N PRO A 142 17.51 7.45 6.82
CA PRO A 142 16.86 8.28 5.79
C PRO A 142 15.48 8.75 6.25
N ALA A 143 15.07 9.95 5.86
CA ALA A 143 13.79 10.54 6.27
C ALA A 143 12.57 9.63 6.00
N ALA A 144 12.64 8.83 4.92
CA ALA A 144 11.60 7.84 4.58
C ALA A 144 11.50 6.68 5.58
N LEU A 145 12.55 6.42 6.37
CA LEU A 145 12.59 5.37 7.39
C LEU A 145 12.41 5.89 8.82
N GLN A 146 12.28 7.21 9.00
CA GLN A 146 12.11 7.82 10.32
C GLN A 146 10.65 7.86 10.78
N ARG A 147 9.70 7.46 9.92
CA ARG A 147 8.27 7.49 10.22
C ARG A 147 7.50 6.34 9.55
N SER A 148 6.39 5.95 10.16
CA SER A 148 5.45 4.99 9.59
C SER A 148 4.00 5.47 9.84
N PRO A 149 3.09 5.36 8.85
CA PRO A 149 3.35 5.01 7.46
C PRO A 149 4.22 6.07 6.74
N ARG A 150 4.85 5.69 5.63
CA ARG A 150 5.71 6.61 4.85
C ARG A 150 4.91 7.73 4.19
N ASN A 151 3.67 7.41 3.79
CA ASN A 151 2.73 8.34 3.17
C ASN A 151 1.64 8.71 4.17
N GLY A 152 1.24 9.99 4.18
CA GLY A 152 0.20 10.50 5.08
C GLY A 152 0.70 10.90 6.45
N ALA A 153 -0.21 10.90 7.43
CA ALA A 153 0.10 11.24 8.81
C ALA A 153 0.95 10.14 9.47
N ALA A 154 2.09 10.51 10.03
CA ALA A 154 2.92 9.57 10.76
C ALA A 154 2.23 9.13 12.07
N LEU A 155 2.13 7.82 12.25
CA LEU A 155 1.55 7.19 13.44
C LEU A 155 2.63 6.63 14.37
N TYR A 156 3.80 6.33 13.82
CA TYR A 156 4.99 5.90 14.56
C TYR A 156 6.18 6.75 14.13
N ASP A 157 6.98 7.15 15.11
CA ASP A 157 8.29 7.76 14.91
C ASP A 157 9.36 6.68 15.08
N ILE A 158 10.26 6.56 14.08
CA ILE A 158 11.27 5.51 14.04
C ILE A 158 12.64 6.12 14.26
N SER A 159 13.40 5.55 15.19
CA SER A 159 14.74 5.97 15.54
C SER A 159 15.68 4.78 15.66
N VAL A 160 16.98 5.04 15.62
CA VAL A 160 18.04 4.09 15.85
C VAL A 160 18.90 4.53 17.01
N GLU A 161 19.16 3.62 17.94
CA GLU A 161 20.19 3.73 18.97
C GLU A 161 21.31 2.76 18.54
N SER A 162 22.50 3.29 18.26
CA SER A 162 23.59 2.51 17.67
C SER A 162 24.88 2.62 18.46
N GLN A 163 25.62 1.52 18.49
CA GLN A 163 26.98 1.37 18.95
C GLN A 163 27.81 0.78 17.81
N ASP A 164 29.11 0.64 17.94
CA ASP A 164 29.96 0.17 16.84
C ASP A 164 29.56 -1.22 16.34
N ASN A 165 29.24 -2.16 17.24
CA ASN A 165 28.94 -3.56 16.90
C ASN A 165 27.47 -3.94 17.05
N SER A 166 26.61 -3.01 17.44
CA SER A 166 25.19 -3.30 17.68
C SER A 166 24.31 -2.07 17.45
N TYR A 167 23.04 -2.33 17.22
CA TYR A 167 22.01 -1.27 17.16
C TYR A 167 20.69 -1.80 17.70
N THR A 168 19.84 -0.87 18.09
CA THR A 168 18.44 -1.11 18.43
C THR A 168 17.58 -0.09 17.69
N LEU A 169 16.70 -0.58 16.84
CA LEU A 169 15.67 0.21 16.17
C LEU A 169 14.45 0.30 17.07
N ARG A 170 13.83 1.46 17.13
CA ARG A 170 12.65 1.74 17.96
C ARG A 170 11.56 2.39 17.09
N ALA A 171 10.34 1.87 17.16
CA ALA A 171 9.15 2.51 16.59
C ALA A 171 8.25 2.95 17.74
N VAL A 172 8.22 4.25 17.99
CA VAL A 172 7.47 4.88 19.08
C VAL A 172 6.10 5.30 18.56
N PRO A 173 4.99 4.76 19.09
CA PRO A 173 3.67 5.17 18.66
C PRO A 173 3.38 6.61 19.14
N ARG A 174 2.80 7.43 18.28
CA ARG A 174 2.30 8.76 18.64
C ARG A 174 1.06 8.68 19.55
N ASN A 175 0.26 7.62 19.35
CA ASN A 175 -0.85 7.31 20.25
C ASN A 175 -0.34 6.51 21.45
N LYS A 176 -0.27 7.13 22.61
CA LYS A 176 0.15 6.50 23.88
C LYS A 176 -0.80 5.41 24.37
N ALA A 177 -2.01 5.33 23.80
CA ALA A 177 -2.97 4.27 24.10
C ALA A 177 -2.76 2.99 23.25
N ASP A 178 -1.74 2.92 22.38
CA ASP A 178 -1.39 1.68 21.69
C ASP A 178 -0.94 0.62 22.71
N PRO A 179 -1.67 -0.52 22.82
CA PRO A 179 -1.39 -1.53 23.85
C PRO A 179 -0.03 -2.22 23.69
N CYS A 180 0.58 -2.13 22.51
CA CYS A 180 1.91 -2.68 22.23
C CYS A 180 3.05 -1.71 22.62
N GLY A 181 2.77 -0.43 22.76
CA GLY A 181 3.78 0.57 23.06
C GLY A 181 4.86 0.66 22.00
N THR A 182 6.10 0.97 22.40
CA THR A 182 7.24 1.08 21.50
C THR A 182 7.71 -0.29 21.05
N LEU A 183 7.68 -0.54 19.74
CA LEU A 183 8.25 -1.76 19.16
C LEU A 183 9.77 -1.60 19.02
N THR A 184 10.52 -2.64 19.36
CA THR A 184 11.98 -2.63 19.28
C THR A 184 12.51 -3.84 18.53
N LEU A 185 13.55 -3.62 17.72
CA LEU A 185 14.24 -4.64 16.94
C LEU A 185 15.75 -4.39 17.02
N ASN A 186 16.51 -5.33 17.52
CA ASN A 186 17.96 -5.19 17.66
C ASN A 186 18.74 -5.84 16.50
N SER A 187 20.05 -5.65 16.49
CA SER A 187 20.96 -6.20 15.49
C SER A 187 21.00 -7.74 15.44
N LEU A 188 20.58 -8.42 16.49
CA LEU A 188 20.46 -9.88 16.56
C LEU A 188 19.10 -10.40 16.06
N GLY A 189 18.20 -9.50 15.61
CA GLY A 189 16.86 -9.85 15.18
C GLY A 189 15.88 -10.11 16.33
N VAL A 190 16.25 -9.80 17.58
CA VAL A 190 15.35 -9.94 18.73
C VAL A 190 14.27 -8.87 18.65
N ARG A 191 13.02 -9.31 18.70
CA ARG A 191 11.81 -8.51 18.66
C ARG A 191 11.27 -8.36 20.07
N ALA A 192 11.10 -7.11 20.52
CA ALA A 192 10.54 -6.82 21.83
C ALA A 192 9.61 -5.60 21.76
N ASN A 193 8.96 -5.30 22.86
CA ASN A 193 8.18 -4.08 22.99
C ASN A 193 8.35 -3.45 24.38
N ASP A 194 8.29 -2.14 24.43
CA ASP A 194 8.34 -1.37 25.67
C ASP A 194 6.97 -0.72 25.91
N THR A 195 6.27 -1.23 26.91
CA THR A 195 4.92 -0.79 27.27
C THR A 195 4.89 0.20 28.43
N ARG A 196 6.05 0.73 28.90
CA ARG A 196 6.11 1.64 30.05
C ARG A 196 5.32 2.91 29.82
N ALA A 197 5.35 3.43 28.59
CA ALA A 197 4.62 4.65 28.21
C ALA A 197 3.15 4.43 27.85
N VAL A 198 2.65 3.18 27.86
CA VAL A 198 1.24 2.87 27.52
C VAL A 198 0.33 3.32 28.64
N THR A 199 -0.71 4.09 28.27
CA THR A 199 -1.73 4.63 29.19
C THR A 199 -3.13 4.22 28.77
N GLY A 200 -3.99 3.97 29.74
CA GLY A 200 -5.44 3.80 29.54
C GLY A 200 -5.89 2.48 28.92
N ARG A 201 -4.98 1.55 28.56
CA ARG A 201 -5.31 0.24 27.97
C ARG A 201 -4.43 -0.88 28.56
N GLN A 202 -4.94 -2.11 28.47
CA GLN A 202 -4.17 -3.29 28.87
C GLN A 202 -2.94 -3.46 27.97
N LYS A 203 -1.78 -3.67 28.57
CA LYS A 203 -0.51 -3.89 27.88
C LYS A 203 -0.47 -5.28 27.27
N LEU A 204 0.02 -5.38 26.04
CA LEU A 204 0.15 -6.65 25.33
C LEU A 204 1.61 -7.13 25.31
N PRO A 205 1.85 -8.46 25.37
CA PRO A 205 3.19 -9.02 25.28
C PRO A 205 3.76 -8.92 23.86
N ALA A 206 5.08 -9.00 23.76
CA ALA A 206 5.78 -8.88 22.47
C ALA A 206 5.32 -9.89 21.42
N GLU A 207 5.06 -11.13 21.81
CA GLU A 207 4.61 -12.20 20.91
C GLU A 207 3.31 -11.83 20.19
N THR A 208 2.36 -11.21 20.89
CA THR A 208 1.10 -10.74 20.30
C THR A 208 1.32 -9.53 19.39
N CYS A 209 2.24 -8.64 19.74
CA CYS A 209 2.51 -7.42 19.02
C CYS A 209 3.31 -7.64 17.74
N TRP A 210 4.14 -8.67 17.70
CA TRP A 210 4.99 -9.00 16.55
C TRP A 210 4.42 -10.10 15.62
N ARG A 211 3.30 -10.69 16.02
CA ARG A 211 2.59 -11.68 15.19
C ARG A 211 2.07 -11.07 13.87
#